data_0a6070cbd6ece375415cf06cdd60ab04
#
_entry.id   0a6070cbd6ece375415cf06cdd60ab04
#
_cell.length_a   1.000
_cell.length_b   1.000
_cell.length_c   1.000
_cell.angle_alpha   90.00
_cell.angle_beta   90.00
_cell.angle_gamma   90.00
#
_symmetry.space_group_name_H-M   'P 1'
#
loop_
_entity.id
_entity.type
_entity.pdbx_description
1 polymer ?
#
loop_
_entity_poly.entity_id
_entity_poly.type
_entity_poly.pdbx_seq_one_letter_code
_entity_poly.pdbx_strand_id
1 'polypeptide(L)'
;MNVEIIDMMGTDLSVVNAARVSFAKESTEFSKGDEKLINFLAKHNHWSPFGHASMQFRIKAPIFVARQLVKHQVGLVWNEVSRRYVDDAPEFYI
;
A
#
# COMPACT_ATOMS: atom_id res chain seq x y z
N MET A 1 6.14 -1.84 20.06
CA MET A 1 5.57 -1.57 18.73
C MET A 1 5.64 -2.81 17.86
N ASN A 2 4.59 -3.11 17.15
CA ASN A 2 4.53 -4.28 16.28
C ASN A 2 3.82 -3.94 14.97
N VAL A 3 4.29 -4.50 13.87
CA VAL A 3 3.71 -4.32 12.54
C VAL A 3 3.55 -5.69 11.89
N GLU A 4 2.34 -6.03 11.47
CA GLU A 4 2.03 -7.28 10.78
C GLU A 4 1.37 -6.98 9.45
N ILE A 5 1.72 -7.74 8.41
CA ILE A 5 0.99 -7.72 7.15
C ILE A 5 -0.21 -8.65 7.29
N ILE A 6 -1.42 -8.09 7.13
CA ILE A 6 -2.66 -8.88 7.20
C ILE A 6 -3.01 -9.43 5.83
N ASP A 7 -2.90 -8.60 4.79
CA ASP A 7 -3.30 -8.98 3.44
C ASP A 7 -2.57 -8.13 2.41
N MET A 8 -2.47 -8.66 1.20
CA MET A 8 -1.86 -7.97 0.07
C MET A 8 -2.67 -8.23 -1.19
N MET A 9 -2.76 -7.21 -2.05
CA MET A 9 -3.36 -7.33 -3.37
C MET A 9 -2.38 -6.79 -4.40
N GLY A 10 -2.07 -7.63 -5.41
CA GLY A 10 -1.20 -7.22 -6.49
C GLY A 10 0.29 -7.39 -6.20
N THR A 11 1.06 -7.19 -7.24
CA THR A 11 2.53 -7.29 -7.25
C THR A 11 3.09 -6.21 -8.17
N ASP A 12 4.41 -6.16 -8.32
CA ASP A 12 5.05 -5.30 -9.32
C ASP A 12 4.54 -5.59 -10.74
N LEU A 13 4.21 -6.85 -11.03
CA LEU A 13 3.62 -7.21 -12.32
C LEU A 13 2.25 -6.56 -12.52
N SER A 14 1.45 -6.43 -11.48
CA SER A 14 0.16 -5.74 -11.53
C SER A 14 0.32 -4.27 -11.90
N VAL A 15 1.34 -3.60 -11.34
CA VAL A 15 1.66 -2.20 -11.65
C VAL A 15 2.07 -2.05 -13.12
N VAL A 16 2.95 -2.94 -13.59
CA VAL A 16 3.43 -2.93 -14.98
C VAL A 16 2.27 -3.15 -15.96
N ASN A 17 1.43 -4.14 -15.70
CA ASN A 17 0.29 -4.43 -16.58
C ASN A 17 -0.73 -3.31 -16.59
N ALA A 18 -0.96 -2.65 -15.46
CA ALA A 18 -1.81 -1.46 -15.41
C ALA A 18 -1.25 -0.33 -16.28
N ALA A 19 0.07 -0.10 -16.26
CA ALA A 19 0.71 0.90 -17.12
C ALA A 19 0.65 0.54 -18.60
N ARG A 20 0.76 -0.76 -18.93
CA ARG A 20 0.78 -1.24 -20.33
C ARG A 20 -0.59 -1.35 -20.97
N VAL A 21 -1.66 -1.19 -20.20
CA VAL A 21 -3.02 -1.35 -20.72
C VAL A 21 -3.34 -0.39 -21.86
N SER A 22 -2.77 0.81 -21.84
CA SER A 22 -2.95 1.79 -22.91
C SER A 22 -2.36 1.37 -24.26
N PHE A 23 -1.48 0.39 -24.24
CA PHE A 23 -0.86 -0.21 -25.45
C PHE A 23 -1.43 -1.60 -25.75
N ALA A 24 -2.44 -2.05 -25.02
CA ALA A 24 -3.03 -3.37 -25.11
C ALA A 24 -1.99 -4.50 -24.97
N LYS A 25 -1.00 -4.29 -24.13
CA LYS A 25 0.06 -5.25 -23.82
C LYS A 25 -0.10 -5.82 -22.42
N GLU A 26 0.34 -7.06 -22.24
CA GLU A 26 0.37 -7.73 -20.96
C GLU A 26 1.68 -8.47 -20.78
N SER A 27 2.29 -8.35 -19.61
CA SER A 27 3.45 -9.14 -19.21
C SER A 27 2.98 -10.32 -18.36
N THR A 28 3.43 -11.52 -18.70
CA THR A 28 3.12 -12.75 -17.94
C THR A 28 4.15 -13.01 -16.85
N GLU A 29 5.37 -12.52 -17.04
CA GLU A 29 6.47 -12.62 -16.09
C GLU A 29 7.13 -11.26 -15.92
N PHE A 30 7.64 -10.99 -14.73
CA PHE A 30 8.35 -9.74 -14.46
C PHE A 30 9.76 -9.79 -15.04
N SER A 31 10.06 -8.93 -15.98
CA SER A 31 11.32 -8.87 -16.73
C SER A 31 12.13 -7.62 -16.38
N LYS A 32 13.37 -7.53 -16.91
CA LYS A 32 14.17 -6.30 -16.78
C LYS A 32 13.54 -5.09 -17.45
N GLY A 33 12.83 -5.29 -18.56
CA GLY A 33 12.08 -4.21 -19.20
C GLY A 33 10.96 -3.69 -18.31
N ASP A 34 10.30 -4.56 -17.57
CA ASP A 34 9.27 -4.21 -16.63
C ASP A 34 9.85 -3.46 -15.42
N GLU A 35 11.02 -3.89 -14.92
CA GLU A 35 11.73 -3.18 -13.85
C GLU A 35 12.09 -1.76 -14.26
N LYS A 36 12.58 -1.55 -15.48
CA LYS A 36 12.87 -0.22 -16.02
C LYS A 36 11.62 0.62 -16.11
N LEU A 37 10.50 0.04 -16.54
CA LEU A 37 9.22 0.76 -16.61
C LEU A 37 8.75 1.21 -15.23
N ILE A 38 8.78 0.34 -14.21
CA ILE A 38 8.39 0.70 -12.85
C ILE A 38 9.26 1.83 -12.31
N ASN A 39 10.57 1.75 -12.49
CA ASN A 39 11.49 2.79 -12.04
C ASN A 39 11.23 4.13 -12.74
N PHE A 40 10.92 4.10 -14.02
CA PHE A 40 10.54 5.29 -14.78
C PHE A 40 9.25 5.91 -14.23
N LEU A 41 8.21 5.10 -14.00
CA LEU A 41 6.94 5.56 -13.46
C LEU A 41 7.09 6.20 -12.08
N ALA A 42 7.86 5.56 -11.21
CA ALA A 42 8.13 6.09 -9.87
C ALA A 42 8.90 7.40 -9.91
N LYS A 43 9.94 7.48 -10.73
CA LYS A 43 10.79 8.66 -10.88
C LYS A 43 10.01 9.86 -11.40
N HIS A 44 9.05 9.66 -12.27
CA HIS A 44 8.27 10.71 -12.90
C HIS A 44 6.90 10.93 -12.28
N ASN A 45 6.66 10.36 -11.10
CA ASN A 45 5.41 10.53 -10.34
C ASN A 45 4.15 10.12 -11.09
N HIS A 46 4.22 9.02 -11.83
CA HIS A 46 3.05 8.42 -12.48
C HIS A 46 2.33 7.51 -11.47
N TRP A 47 1.28 8.00 -10.87
CA TRP A 47 0.61 7.39 -9.71
C TRP A 47 -0.31 6.23 -10.01
N SER A 48 -1.13 6.35 -11.05
CA SER A 48 -2.26 5.43 -11.23
C SER A 48 -1.86 3.95 -11.37
N PRO A 49 -0.74 3.58 -12.02
CA PRO A 49 -0.35 2.18 -12.07
C PRO A 49 -0.07 1.59 -10.69
N PHE A 50 0.53 2.36 -9.77
CA PHE A 50 0.83 1.92 -8.42
C PHE A 50 -0.41 1.74 -7.56
N GLY A 51 -1.53 2.37 -7.91
CA GLY A 51 -2.80 2.18 -7.24
C GLY A 51 -3.45 0.81 -7.45
N HIS A 52 -2.88 -0.04 -8.33
CA HIS A 52 -3.37 -1.38 -8.61
C HIS A 52 -2.76 -2.45 -7.70
N ALA A 53 -1.99 -2.04 -6.71
CA ALA A 53 -1.49 -2.91 -5.66
C ALA A 53 -1.76 -2.27 -4.31
N SER A 54 -2.03 -3.08 -3.30
CA SER A 54 -2.31 -2.58 -1.96
C SER A 54 -1.85 -3.56 -0.89
N MET A 55 -1.64 -3.04 0.31
CA MET A 55 -1.29 -3.83 1.48
C MET A 55 -2.11 -3.37 2.67
N GLN A 56 -2.50 -4.32 3.49
CA GLN A 56 -3.17 -4.06 4.76
C GLN A 56 -2.26 -4.47 5.90
N PHE A 57 -2.06 -3.55 6.83
CA PHE A 57 -1.23 -3.78 8.01
C PHE A 57 -2.04 -3.67 9.29
N ARG A 58 -1.64 -4.46 10.27
CA ARG A 58 -2.03 -4.27 11.66
C ARG A 58 -0.86 -3.68 12.40
N ILE A 59 -1.06 -2.52 13.00
CA ILE A 59 0.00 -1.81 13.72
C ILE A 59 -0.39 -1.66 15.17
N LYS A 60 0.49 -2.09 16.06
CA LYS A 60 0.36 -1.88 17.50
C LYS A 60 1.44 -0.89 17.91
N ALA A 61 1.03 0.29 18.36
CA ALA A 61 1.94 1.40 18.63
C ALA A 61 1.41 2.28 19.76
N PRO A 62 2.31 3.01 20.45
CA PRO A 62 1.88 4.04 21.40
C PRO A 62 1.01 5.09 20.72
N ILE A 63 0.07 5.69 21.47
CA ILE A 63 -0.88 6.67 20.92
C ILE A 63 -0.18 7.85 20.23
N PHE A 64 0.91 8.35 20.81
CA PHE A 64 1.60 9.50 20.22
C PHE A 64 2.24 9.19 18.86
N VAL A 65 2.72 7.96 18.65
CA VAL A 65 3.23 7.51 17.36
C VAL A 65 2.08 7.36 16.36
N ALA A 66 1.01 6.70 16.79
CA ALA A 66 -0.16 6.46 15.94
C ALA A 66 -0.81 7.78 15.49
N ARG A 67 -0.92 8.76 16.35
CA ARG A 67 -1.49 10.08 16.00
C ARG A 67 -0.66 10.82 14.97
N GLN A 68 0.66 10.70 15.01
CA GLN A 68 1.50 11.28 13.97
C GLN A 68 1.37 10.54 12.64
N LEU A 69 1.32 9.21 12.69
CA LEU A 69 1.18 8.38 11.50
C LEU A 69 -0.15 8.64 10.78
N VAL A 70 -1.25 8.79 11.52
CA VAL A 70 -2.60 9.04 10.98
C VAL A 70 -2.70 10.36 10.21
N LYS A 71 -1.78 11.30 10.42
CA LYS A 71 -1.74 12.54 9.63
C LYS A 71 -1.42 12.31 8.17
N HIS A 72 -0.77 11.20 7.84
CA HIS A 72 -0.50 10.80 6.46
C HIS A 72 -1.73 10.12 5.89
N GLN A 73 -2.49 10.83 5.06
CA GLN A 73 -3.78 10.35 4.57
C GLN A 73 -3.80 9.97 3.10
N VAL A 74 -2.85 10.46 2.32
CA VAL A 74 -2.80 10.16 0.88
C VAL A 74 -2.50 8.68 0.67
N GLY A 75 -3.43 7.98 0.05
CA GLY A 75 -3.30 6.54 -0.22
C GLY A 75 -3.48 5.64 1.00
N LEU A 76 -3.85 6.18 2.16
CA LEU A 76 -3.99 5.42 3.40
C LEU A 76 -5.42 5.52 3.93
N VAL A 77 -5.93 4.39 4.43
CA VAL A 77 -7.23 4.32 5.11
C VAL A 77 -6.99 3.72 6.49
N TRP A 78 -7.52 4.36 7.50
CA TRP A 78 -7.24 4.06 8.90
C TRP A 78 -8.47 3.62 9.67
N ASN A 79 -8.32 2.59 10.49
CA ASN A 79 -9.27 2.20 11.51
C ASN A 79 -8.51 1.86 12.78
N GLU A 80 -9.08 2.18 13.93
CA GLU A 80 -8.46 1.85 15.21
C GLU A 80 -9.43 1.11 16.12
N VAL A 81 -8.89 0.40 17.09
CA VAL A 81 -9.69 -0.24 18.13
C VAL A 81 -10.38 0.85 18.96
N SER A 82 -11.70 0.80 19.01
CA SER A 82 -12.47 1.77 19.77
C SER A 82 -12.50 1.40 21.25
N ARG A 83 -12.06 2.32 22.12
CA ARG A 83 -12.19 2.16 23.56
C ARG A 83 -13.62 2.29 24.08
N ARG A 84 -14.53 2.73 23.23
CA ARG A 84 -15.96 2.74 23.56
C ARG A 84 -16.56 1.34 23.52
N TYR A 85 -15.91 0.39 22.83
CA TYR A 85 -16.36 -0.99 22.68
C TYR A 85 -15.43 -2.00 23.33
N VAL A 86 -14.13 -1.71 23.38
CA VAL A 86 -13.09 -2.63 23.87
C VAL A 86 -12.12 -1.87 24.76
N ASP A 87 -11.81 -2.45 25.94
CA ASP A 87 -10.82 -1.87 26.87
C ASP A 87 -9.46 -2.56 26.69
N ASP A 88 -8.89 -2.42 25.50
CA ASP A 88 -7.62 -3.01 25.11
C ASP A 88 -6.60 -1.96 24.70
N ALA A 89 -5.33 -2.39 24.53
CA ALA A 89 -4.30 -1.53 23.95
C ALA A 89 -4.69 -1.10 22.54
N PRO A 90 -4.44 0.16 22.13
CA PRO A 90 -4.80 0.63 20.80
C PRO A 90 -4.11 -0.16 19.70
N GLU A 91 -4.90 -0.62 18.73
CA GLU A 91 -4.42 -1.26 17.51
C GLU A 91 -4.98 -0.52 16.30
N PHE A 92 -4.17 -0.47 15.21
CA PHE A 92 -4.53 0.25 14.00
C PHE A 92 -4.45 -0.66 12.79
N TYR A 93 -5.40 -0.50 11.86
CA TYR A 93 -5.42 -1.19 10.56
C TYR A 93 -5.28 -0.17 9.44
N ILE A 94 -4.46 -0.51 8.49
CA ILE A 94 -4.25 0.31 7.28
C ILE A 94 -4.78 -0.44 6.07
#